data_7f3a708cd023cbdc032921bc5d8ccc77
#
_entry.id   7f3a708cd023cbdc032921bc5d8ccc77
#
_cell.length_a   1.000
_cell.length_b   1.000
_cell.length_c   1.000
_cell.angle_alpha   90.00
_cell.angle_beta   90.00
_cell.angle_gamma   90.00
#
_symmetry.space_group_name_H-M   'P 1'
#
loop_
_entity.id
_entity.type
_entity.pdbx_description
1 polymer ?
#
loop_
_entity_poly.entity_id
_entity_poly.type
_entity_poly.pdbx_seq_one_letter_code
_entity_poly.pdbx_strand_id
1 'polypeptide(L)'
;MYLNMPRFTFSKKCSIVAAILMAAASGIASTDIPNADAPKTLKENIATPEVPKKYSPAIQRHMGNNANQFARHNLEVAMHRKNEVYSIIIPCDTLFKPNDDELRTHAPYYLNAFKELLRKPTSYKILVVVYSDNTGSEQYCDDLTERRANAIADYFDELAGDVETNITPYGMGAEEPRSANTSVKNRRQNRRVEIYVVPEDNVIKRARTGTLN
;
A
#
# COMPACT_ATOMS: atom_id res chain seq x y z
N MET A 1 -39.47 12.71 13.28
CA MET A 1 -38.52 13.48 12.45
C MET A 1 -37.36 12.54 12.17
N TYR A 2 -37.47 11.73 11.11
CA TYR A 2 -36.45 10.72 10.75
C TYR A 2 -35.40 11.38 9.91
N LEU A 3 -34.16 11.42 10.43
CA LEU A 3 -32.97 11.88 9.68
C LEU A 3 -32.59 10.86 8.60
N ASN A 4 -32.63 11.34 7.37
CA ASN A 4 -32.18 10.64 6.18
C ASN A 4 -30.65 10.37 6.27
N MET A 5 -30.26 9.12 6.42
CA MET A 5 -28.87 8.71 6.20
C MET A 5 -28.64 8.55 4.69
N PRO A 6 -27.56 9.07 4.13
CA PRO A 6 -27.22 8.85 2.72
C PRO A 6 -26.89 7.37 2.50
N ARG A 7 -27.55 6.78 1.51
CA ARG A 7 -27.24 5.42 1.02
C ARG A 7 -25.89 5.44 0.33
N PHE A 8 -24.93 4.71 0.90
CA PHE A 8 -23.66 4.41 0.26
C PHE A 8 -23.91 3.67 -1.06
N THR A 9 -23.52 4.27 -2.14
CA THR A 9 -23.44 3.61 -3.44
C THR A 9 -22.10 2.89 -3.53
N PHE A 10 -22.16 1.56 -3.51
CA PHE A 10 -21.00 0.69 -3.77
C PHE A 10 -20.36 1.05 -5.12
N SER A 11 -19.12 1.51 -5.10
CA SER A 11 -18.31 1.67 -6.29
C SER A 11 -18.02 0.30 -6.91
N LYS A 12 -18.41 0.13 -8.18
CA LYS A 12 -18.22 -1.09 -8.97
C LYS A 12 -16.79 -1.21 -9.48
N LYS A 13 -15.78 -1.25 -8.61
CA LYS A 13 -14.40 -1.55 -9.00
C LYS A 13 -13.79 -2.44 -7.92
N CYS A 14 -13.91 -3.70 -8.09
CA CYS A 14 -13.02 -4.78 -7.75
C CYS A 14 -13.82 -6.05 -7.43
N SER A 15 -13.95 -6.91 -8.40
CA SER A 15 -14.22 -8.33 -8.21
C SER A 15 -13.53 -9.06 -9.34
N ILE A 16 -12.26 -9.32 -9.15
CA ILE A 16 -11.59 -10.40 -9.87
C ILE A 16 -11.22 -11.43 -8.80
N VAL A 17 -12.22 -12.19 -8.40
CA VAL A 17 -12.03 -13.40 -7.62
C VAL A 17 -11.50 -14.49 -8.55
N ALA A 18 -10.41 -15.09 -8.15
CA ALA A 18 -9.75 -16.21 -8.78
C ALA A 18 -10.71 -17.35 -9.09
N ALA A 19 -10.90 -17.65 -10.37
CA ALA A 19 -11.43 -18.94 -10.83
C ALA A 19 -10.24 -19.86 -11.10
N ILE A 20 -9.87 -20.68 -10.13
CA ILE A 20 -8.97 -21.81 -10.35
C ILE A 20 -9.78 -22.90 -11.01
N LEU A 21 -9.63 -23.07 -12.33
CA LEU A 21 -10.16 -24.21 -13.06
C LEU A 21 -9.06 -25.28 -13.15
N MET A 22 -9.27 -26.40 -12.47
CA MET A 22 -8.47 -27.63 -12.68
C MET A 22 -8.71 -28.14 -14.10
N ALA A 23 -7.68 -28.19 -14.91
CA ALA A 23 -7.65 -29.02 -16.12
C ALA A 23 -6.43 -29.94 -16.06
N ALA A 24 -6.70 -31.22 -16.03
CA ALA A 24 -5.70 -32.28 -16.06
C ALA A 24 -5.14 -32.51 -17.48
N ALA A 25 -3.84 -32.75 -17.51
CA ALA A 25 -3.08 -33.56 -18.44
C ALA A 25 -3.24 -33.37 -19.96
N SER A 26 -2.28 -32.71 -20.56
CA SER A 26 -1.54 -33.21 -21.74
C SER A 26 -0.30 -32.33 -21.94
N GLY A 27 0.87 -32.98 -21.98
CA GLY A 27 2.17 -32.34 -22.07
C GLY A 27 2.35 -31.60 -23.39
N ILE A 28 2.34 -30.30 -23.31
CA ILE A 28 2.90 -29.38 -24.31
C ILE A 28 3.74 -28.41 -23.52
N ALA A 29 5.01 -28.25 -23.85
CA ALA A 29 5.89 -27.28 -23.25
C ALA A 29 5.22 -25.89 -23.36
N SER A 30 4.75 -25.39 -22.21
CA SER A 30 4.21 -24.04 -22.10
C SER A 30 5.38 -23.09 -22.24
N THR A 31 5.44 -22.39 -23.36
CA THR A 31 6.22 -21.15 -23.44
C THR A 31 5.53 -20.17 -22.47
N ASP A 32 6.16 -19.88 -21.35
CA ASP A 32 5.71 -18.86 -20.40
C ASP A 32 5.68 -17.51 -21.12
N ILE A 33 4.56 -17.20 -21.77
CA ILE A 33 4.25 -15.82 -22.16
C ILE A 33 3.83 -15.14 -20.86
N PRO A 34 4.57 -14.14 -20.36
CA PRO A 34 4.14 -13.39 -19.17
C PRO A 34 2.76 -12.81 -19.46
N ASN A 35 1.77 -13.19 -18.66
CA ASN A 35 0.45 -12.59 -18.75
C ASN A 35 0.58 -11.11 -18.35
N ALA A 36 0.55 -10.20 -19.32
CA ALA A 36 0.72 -8.78 -19.12
C ALA A 36 -0.37 -8.17 -18.21
N ASP A 37 -1.49 -8.89 -18.02
CA ASP A 37 -2.63 -8.45 -17.22
C ASP A 37 -2.65 -9.09 -15.80
N ALA A 38 -1.65 -9.90 -15.43
CA ALA A 38 -1.56 -10.43 -14.08
C ALA A 38 -1.28 -9.32 -13.07
N PRO A 39 -1.97 -9.29 -11.90
CA PRO A 39 -1.70 -8.30 -10.88
C PRO A 39 -0.25 -8.41 -10.40
N LYS A 40 0.45 -7.28 -10.36
CA LYS A 40 1.84 -7.22 -9.90
C LYS A 40 1.94 -7.57 -8.43
N THR A 41 2.94 -8.33 -8.07
CA THR A 41 3.30 -8.57 -6.66
C THR A 41 3.76 -7.28 -6.00
N LEU A 42 3.73 -7.23 -4.66
CA LEU A 42 4.25 -6.10 -3.89
C LEU A 42 5.70 -5.78 -4.28
N LYS A 43 6.55 -6.80 -4.40
CA LYS A 43 7.97 -6.65 -4.76
C LYS A 43 8.15 -6.02 -6.15
N GLU A 44 7.38 -6.47 -7.14
CA GLU A 44 7.40 -5.90 -8.48
C GLU A 44 6.90 -4.45 -8.49
N ASN A 45 5.86 -4.15 -7.71
CA ASN A 45 5.34 -2.79 -7.61
C ASN A 45 6.31 -1.84 -6.92
N ILE A 46 7.04 -2.27 -5.90
CA ILE A 46 8.12 -1.49 -5.28
C ILE A 46 9.29 -1.29 -6.27
N ALA A 47 9.59 -2.30 -7.11
CA ALA A 47 10.71 -2.25 -8.04
C ALA A 47 10.46 -1.36 -9.27
N THR A 48 9.19 -1.13 -9.64
CA THR A 48 8.81 -0.40 -10.88
C THR A 48 8.11 0.92 -10.57
N PRO A 49 8.31 1.97 -11.43
CA PRO A 49 9.22 2.03 -12.56
C PRO A 49 10.69 2.08 -12.12
N GLU A 50 11.58 1.61 -12.98
CA GLU A 50 13.01 1.72 -12.74
C GLU A 50 13.49 3.16 -12.92
N VAL A 51 14.31 3.61 -11.98
CA VAL A 51 14.93 4.93 -12.03
C VAL A 51 16.26 4.83 -12.78
N PRO A 52 16.46 5.57 -13.90
CA PRO A 52 17.74 5.59 -14.58
C PRO A 52 18.84 6.13 -13.66
N LYS A 53 19.98 5.45 -13.59
CA LYS A 53 21.11 5.76 -12.67
C LYS A 53 21.50 7.23 -12.66
N LYS A 54 21.48 7.89 -13.82
CA LYS A 54 21.82 9.31 -13.98
C LYS A 54 20.94 10.24 -13.14
N TYR A 55 19.68 9.89 -12.93
CA TYR A 55 18.69 10.74 -12.24
C TYR A 55 18.40 10.29 -10.81
N SER A 56 18.92 9.13 -10.41
CA SER A 56 18.76 8.56 -9.08
C SER A 56 19.10 9.54 -7.94
N PRO A 57 20.22 10.30 -7.97
CA PRO A 57 20.52 11.23 -6.87
C PRO A 57 19.50 12.36 -6.70
N ALA A 58 18.90 12.85 -7.79
CA ALA A 58 17.86 13.88 -7.71
C ALA A 58 16.56 13.31 -7.13
N ILE A 59 16.19 12.10 -7.54
CA ILE A 59 15.00 11.40 -7.05
C ILE A 59 15.18 11.03 -5.58
N GLN A 60 16.33 10.51 -5.17
CA GLN A 60 16.64 10.20 -3.76
C GLN A 60 16.46 11.43 -2.86
N ARG A 61 16.97 12.59 -3.27
CA ARG A 61 16.81 13.85 -2.54
C ARG A 61 15.34 14.24 -2.44
N HIS A 62 14.62 14.18 -3.55
CA HIS A 62 13.20 14.52 -3.60
C HIS A 62 12.35 13.59 -2.71
N MET A 63 12.55 12.27 -2.82
CA MET A 63 11.83 11.29 -2.00
C MET A 63 12.20 11.41 -0.53
N GLY A 64 13.47 11.67 -0.20
CA GLY A 64 13.90 11.94 1.16
C GLY A 64 13.27 13.20 1.76
N ASN A 65 13.14 14.29 0.98
CA ASN A 65 12.45 15.50 1.42
C ASN A 65 10.95 15.25 1.69
N ASN A 66 10.30 14.47 0.82
CA ASN A 66 8.91 14.06 1.03
C ASN A 66 8.75 13.19 2.28
N ALA A 67 9.64 12.21 2.46
CA ALA A 67 9.64 11.33 3.62
C ALA A 67 9.80 12.09 4.96
N ASN A 68 10.65 13.12 4.98
CA ASN A 68 10.88 13.96 6.17
C ASN A 68 9.63 14.71 6.66
N GLN A 69 8.63 14.94 5.81
CA GLN A 69 7.37 15.55 6.24
C GLN A 69 6.62 14.63 7.18
N PHE A 70 6.61 13.31 6.93
CA PHE A 70 5.97 12.31 7.79
C PHE A 70 6.71 12.13 9.12
N ALA A 71 8.04 12.17 9.11
CA ALA A 71 8.82 12.10 10.34
C ALA A 71 8.51 13.26 11.31
N ARG A 72 8.16 14.45 10.80
CA ARG A 72 7.72 15.59 11.61
C ARG A 72 6.36 15.36 12.30
N HIS A 73 5.55 14.43 11.82
CA HIS A 73 4.30 13.98 12.44
C HIS A 73 4.48 12.79 13.39
N ASN A 74 5.72 12.49 13.83
CA ASN A 74 6.07 11.34 14.66
C ASN A 74 5.69 9.98 14.06
N LEU A 75 5.66 9.89 12.73
CA LEU A 75 5.47 8.63 12.01
C LEU A 75 6.82 7.98 11.73
N GLU A 76 6.89 6.67 11.90
CA GLU A 76 8.08 5.90 11.55
C GLU A 76 8.24 5.85 10.04
N VAL A 77 9.41 6.22 9.54
CA VAL A 77 9.75 6.24 8.11
C VAL A 77 10.86 5.26 7.84
N ALA A 78 10.70 4.43 6.81
CA ALA A 78 11.75 3.55 6.30
C ALA A 78 12.05 3.88 4.84
N MET A 79 13.34 3.90 4.47
CA MET A 79 13.78 4.14 3.10
C MET A 79 14.11 2.82 2.42
N HIS A 80 13.73 2.69 1.14
CA HIS A 80 13.88 1.49 0.33
C HIS A 80 14.51 1.83 -1.02
N ARG A 81 14.90 0.81 -1.78
CA ARG A 81 15.40 0.95 -3.15
C ARG A 81 16.44 2.08 -3.29
N LYS A 82 17.50 1.99 -2.46
CA LYS A 82 18.58 3.02 -2.42
C LYS A 82 18.04 4.45 -2.17
N ASN A 83 17.05 4.59 -1.33
CA ASN A 83 16.36 5.85 -0.98
C ASN A 83 15.51 6.47 -2.11
N GLU A 84 15.13 5.71 -3.12
CA GLU A 84 14.20 6.14 -4.17
C GLU A 84 12.74 5.88 -3.82
N VAL A 85 12.47 5.04 -2.83
CA VAL A 85 11.14 4.70 -2.31
C VAL A 85 11.19 4.85 -0.80
N TYR A 86 10.09 5.25 -0.18
CA TYR A 86 9.95 5.21 1.27
C TYR A 86 8.63 4.58 1.69
N SER A 87 8.58 4.05 2.91
CA SER A 87 7.33 3.63 3.54
C SER A 87 7.12 4.35 4.87
N ILE A 88 5.85 4.54 5.20
CA ILE A 88 5.37 5.03 6.49
C ILE A 88 4.80 3.84 7.22
N ILE A 89 5.30 3.61 8.45
CA ILE A 89 4.92 2.46 9.27
C ILE A 89 4.01 2.92 10.40
N ILE A 90 2.80 2.35 10.45
CA ILE A 90 1.78 2.69 11.42
C ILE A 90 1.35 1.40 12.13
N PRO A 91 1.39 1.33 13.48
CA PRO A 91 0.85 0.17 14.20
C PRO A 91 -0.63 -0.05 13.88
N CYS A 92 -1.05 -1.28 13.59
CA CYS A 92 -2.44 -1.59 13.27
C CYS A 92 -3.43 -1.15 14.36
N ASP A 93 -3.05 -1.24 15.63
CA ASP A 93 -3.91 -0.84 16.76
C ASP A 93 -4.17 0.68 16.82
N THR A 94 -3.40 1.47 16.08
CA THR A 94 -3.63 2.89 15.86
C THR A 94 -4.79 3.13 14.89
N LEU A 95 -4.93 2.29 13.86
CA LEU A 95 -5.92 2.49 12.80
C LEU A 95 -7.19 1.63 12.99
N PHE A 96 -7.08 0.46 13.62
CA PHE A 96 -8.15 -0.52 13.75
C PHE A 96 -8.30 -1.00 15.20
N LYS A 97 -9.51 -1.45 15.57
CA LYS A 97 -9.73 -2.24 16.78
C LYS A 97 -9.23 -3.68 16.57
N PRO A 98 -9.00 -4.45 17.65
CA PRO A 98 -8.72 -5.87 17.52
C PRO A 98 -9.81 -6.61 16.72
N ASN A 99 -9.39 -7.44 15.77
CA ASN A 99 -10.27 -8.26 14.91
C ASN A 99 -11.29 -7.47 14.07
N ASP A 100 -11.06 -6.16 13.88
CA ASP A 100 -11.95 -5.25 13.17
C ASP A 100 -11.22 -4.68 11.95
N ASP A 101 -11.94 -4.37 10.90
CA ASP A 101 -11.47 -3.75 9.65
C ASP A 101 -12.07 -2.35 9.43
N GLU A 102 -12.89 -1.87 10.37
CA GLU A 102 -13.38 -0.49 10.37
C GLU A 102 -12.31 0.46 10.92
N LEU A 103 -12.06 1.54 10.18
CA LEU A 103 -11.13 2.57 10.62
C LEU A 103 -11.63 3.29 11.88
N ARG A 104 -10.74 3.45 12.86
CA ARG A 104 -11.05 4.18 14.11
C ARG A 104 -11.27 5.65 13.82
N THR A 105 -12.08 6.31 14.65
CA THR A 105 -12.41 7.75 14.53
C THR A 105 -11.19 8.68 14.51
N HIS A 106 -10.05 8.25 15.04
CA HIS A 106 -8.81 9.03 15.01
C HIS A 106 -7.82 8.61 13.89
N ALA A 107 -8.14 7.58 13.09
CA ALA A 107 -7.32 7.18 11.95
C ALA A 107 -7.05 8.33 10.95
N PRO A 108 -8.00 9.25 10.67
CA PRO A 108 -7.77 10.43 9.82
C PRO A 108 -6.58 11.28 10.25
N TYR A 109 -6.24 11.34 11.54
CA TYR A 109 -5.08 12.09 12.02
C TYR A 109 -3.78 11.63 11.36
N TYR A 110 -3.65 10.33 11.10
CA TYR A 110 -2.47 9.73 10.46
C TYR A 110 -2.60 9.69 8.93
N LEU A 111 -3.79 9.37 8.41
CA LEU A 111 -4.00 9.12 7.00
C LEU A 111 -4.11 10.41 6.16
N ASN A 112 -4.60 11.50 6.74
CA ASN A 112 -4.72 12.79 6.02
C ASN A 112 -3.38 13.38 5.58
N ALA A 113 -2.27 12.96 6.18
CA ALA A 113 -0.93 13.37 5.76
C ALA A 113 -0.59 12.96 4.32
N PHE A 114 -1.29 11.97 3.75
CA PHE A 114 -1.08 11.49 2.39
C PHE A 114 -1.85 12.28 1.32
N LYS A 115 -2.77 13.17 1.71
CA LYS A 115 -3.69 13.87 0.79
C LYS A 115 -3.01 14.50 -0.42
N GLU A 116 -1.89 15.20 -0.20
CA GLU A 116 -1.17 15.88 -1.28
C GLU A 116 -0.45 14.91 -2.24
N LEU A 117 -0.11 13.71 -1.77
CA LEU A 117 0.49 12.67 -2.62
C LEU A 117 -0.58 11.98 -3.46
N LEU A 118 -1.73 11.68 -2.87
CA LEU A 118 -2.86 11.03 -3.53
C LEU A 118 -3.38 11.83 -4.72
N ARG A 119 -3.32 13.15 -4.64
CA ARG A 119 -3.71 14.06 -5.74
C ARG A 119 -2.70 14.15 -6.89
N LYS A 120 -1.62 13.38 -6.84
CA LYS A 120 -0.57 13.35 -7.85
C LYS A 120 -0.30 11.92 -8.36
N PRO A 121 -1.32 11.23 -8.91
CA PRO A 121 -1.23 9.80 -9.28
C PRO A 121 -0.18 9.52 -10.36
N THR A 122 0.10 10.49 -11.24
CA THR A 122 1.18 10.37 -12.24
C THR A 122 2.57 10.61 -11.67
N SER A 123 2.66 11.12 -10.42
CA SER A 123 3.92 11.36 -9.72
C SER A 123 4.23 10.27 -8.71
N TYR A 124 3.21 9.70 -8.08
CA TYR A 124 3.38 8.70 -7.02
C TYR A 124 2.36 7.58 -7.15
N LYS A 125 2.85 6.36 -6.97
CA LYS A 125 2.07 5.17 -6.69
C LYS A 125 2.10 4.91 -5.19
N ILE A 126 0.95 4.62 -4.61
CA ILE A 126 0.79 4.33 -3.18
C ILE A 126 0.45 2.85 -3.01
N LEU A 127 1.27 2.12 -2.24
CA LEU A 127 0.99 0.73 -1.93
C LEU A 127 0.63 0.65 -0.45
N VAL A 128 -0.58 0.18 -0.15
CA VAL A 128 -1.08 0.00 1.21
C VAL A 128 -0.89 -1.46 1.60
N VAL A 129 0.05 -1.74 2.48
CA VAL A 129 0.43 -3.09 2.86
C VAL A 129 0.09 -3.32 4.33
N VAL A 130 -0.71 -4.34 4.62
CA VAL A 130 -1.15 -4.66 5.98
C VAL A 130 -0.64 -6.03 6.38
N TYR A 131 -0.01 -6.10 7.56
CA TYR A 131 0.51 -7.32 8.16
C TYR A 131 -0.20 -7.62 9.47
N SER A 132 -0.37 -8.90 9.77
CA SER A 132 -0.79 -9.40 11.09
C SER A 132 0.37 -10.05 11.85
N ASP A 133 0.08 -10.54 13.05
CA ASP A 133 0.91 -11.56 13.70
C ASP A 133 0.37 -12.96 13.36
N ASN A 134 0.98 -14.00 13.89
CA ASN A 134 0.58 -15.39 13.66
C ASN A 134 -0.54 -15.89 14.59
N THR A 135 -1.36 -15.01 15.13
CA THR A 135 -2.48 -15.41 16.00
C THR A 135 -3.72 -15.64 15.16
N GLY A 136 -4.20 -16.88 15.14
CA GLY A 136 -5.34 -17.31 14.31
C GLY A 136 -4.90 -18.26 13.18
N SER A 137 -5.83 -18.63 12.29
CA SER A 137 -5.50 -19.37 11.09
C SER A 137 -4.85 -18.46 10.03
N GLU A 138 -4.05 -19.04 9.15
CA GLU A 138 -3.45 -18.34 8.01
C GLU A 138 -4.53 -17.60 7.20
N GLN A 139 -5.57 -18.31 6.78
CA GLN A 139 -6.68 -17.73 6.04
C GLN A 139 -7.34 -16.55 6.78
N TYR A 140 -7.53 -16.66 8.11
CA TYR A 140 -8.09 -15.55 8.89
C TYR A 140 -7.18 -14.32 8.86
N CYS A 141 -5.87 -14.51 9.00
CA CYS A 141 -4.89 -13.43 8.96
C CYS A 141 -4.88 -12.75 7.58
N ASP A 142 -4.94 -13.54 6.49
CA ASP A 142 -4.97 -13.07 5.12
C ASP A 142 -6.24 -12.26 4.86
N ASP A 143 -7.41 -12.84 5.14
CA ASP A 143 -8.72 -12.17 4.96
C ASP A 143 -8.81 -10.87 5.76
N LEU A 144 -8.34 -10.85 6.99
CA LEU A 144 -8.37 -9.64 7.84
C LEU A 144 -7.45 -8.54 7.30
N THR A 145 -6.23 -8.91 6.89
CA THR A 145 -5.26 -7.93 6.37
C THR A 145 -5.68 -7.40 5.01
N GLU A 146 -6.29 -8.22 4.15
CA GLU A 146 -6.87 -7.78 2.88
C GLU A 146 -8.00 -6.77 3.09
N ARG A 147 -8.97 -7.06 3.96
CA ARG A 147 -10.06 -6.12 4.26
C ARG A 147 -9.55 -4.80 4.83
N ARG A 148 -8.55 -4.84 5.71
CA ARG A 148 -7.92 -3.63 6.27
C ARG A 148 -7.19 -2.81 5.22
N ALA A 149 -6.47 -3.46 4.31
CA ALA A 149 -5.77 -2.79 3.21
C ALA A 149 -6.77 -2.08 2.29
N ASN A 150 -7.87 -2.75 1.96
CA ASN A 150 -8.97 -2.17 1.18
C ASN A 150 -9.64 -0.99 1.90
N ALA A 151 -9.92 -1.10 3.21
CA ALA A 151 -10.52 0.00 3.98
C ALA A 151 -9.65 1.27 4.00
N ILE A 152 -8.31 1.13 4.02
CA ILE A 152 -7.40 2.26 3.90
C ILE A 152 -7.40 2.81 2.47
N ALA A 153 -7.43 1.95 1.45
CA ALA A 153 -7.45 2.35 0.05
C ALA A 153 -8.74 3.13 -0.28
N ASP A 154 -9.89 2.64 0.17
CA ASP A 154 -11.20 3.31 0.03
C ASP A 154 -11.18 4.69 0.71
N TYR A 155 -10.62 4.78 1.92
CA TYR A 155 -10.44 6.06 2.60
C TYR A 155 -9.55 7.02 1.83
N PHE A 156 -8.50 6.54 1.21
CA PHE A 156 -7.60 7.35 0.38
C PHE A 156 -8.26 7.82 -0.91
N ASP A 157 -9.11 7.00 -1.54
CA ASP A 157 -9.89 7.41 -2.71
C ASP A 157 -10.89 8.52 -2.34
N GLU A 158 -11.58 8.40 -1.21
CA GLU A 158 -12.45 9.46 -0.69
C GLU A 158 -11.65 10.75 -0.38
N LEU A 159 -10.46 10.62 0.21
CA LEU A 159 -9.61 11.75 0.57
C LEU A 159 -9.05 12.50 -0.67
N ALA A 160 -8.79 11.77 -1.76
CA ALA A 160 -8.35 12.33 -3.04
C ALA A 160 -9.47 13.09 -3.76
N GLY A 161 -10.73 12.73 -3.52
CA GLY A 161 -11.92 13.31 -4.16
C GLY A 161 -12.07 12.86 -5.62
N ASP A 162 -12.22 13.81 -6.55
CA ASP A 162 -12.48 13.50 -7.98
C ASP A 162 -11.21 13.07 -8.75
N VAL A 163 -10.07 12.94 -8.08
CA VAL A 163 -8.81 12.50 -8.71
C VAL A 163 -8.75 10.98 -8.71
N GLU A 164 -8.60 10.36 -9.88
CA GLU A 164 -8.32 8.94 -9.99
C GLU A 164 -6.94 8.65 -9.38
N THR A 165 -6.91 7.86 -8.31
CA THR A 165 -5.68 7.58 -7.57
C THR A 165 -4.90 6.40 -8.16
N ASN A 166 -3.60 6.31 -7.83
CA ASN A 166 -2.75 5.17 -8.15
C ASN A 166 -2.42 4.43 -6.85
N ILE A 167 -3.41 3.69 -6.32
CA ILE A 167 -3.32 2.95 -5.07
C ILE A 167 -3.43 1.45 -5.35
N THR A 168 -2.62 0.65 -4.67
CA THR A 168 -2.73 -0.81 -4.68
C THR A 168 -2.70 -1.34 -3.24
N PRO A 169 -3.79 -1.97 -2.76
CA PRO A 169 -3.84 -2.62 -1.46
C PRO A 169 -3.22 -4.02 -1.50
N TYR A 170 -2.56 -4.42 -0.41
CA TYR A 170 -1.99 -5.74 -0.16
C TYR A 170 -2.28 -6.22 1.26
N GLY A 171 -3.00 -7.33 1.40
CA GLY A 171 -3.07 -8.10 2.65
C GLY A 171 -1.95 -9.14 2.65
N MET A 172 -1.09 -9.11 3.66
CA MET A 172 0.09 -9.99 3.76
C MET A 172 -0.02 -11.00 4.90
N GLY A 173 -1.18 -11.11 5.52
CA GLY A 173 -1.37 -12.03 6.63
C GLY A 173 -0.24 -11.92 7.67
N ALA A 174 0.30 -13.07 8.07
CA ALA A 174 1.43 -13.17 9.00
C ALA A 174 2.80 -13.26 8.31
N GLU A 175 2.89 -12.95 7.03
CA GLU A 175 4.14 -12.96 6.28
C GLU A 175 5.10 -11.86 6.73
N GLU A 176 6.39 -12.04 6.46
CA GLU A 176 7.46 -11.07 6.73
C GLU A 176 7.41 -10.44 8.14
N PRO A 177 7.45 -11.24 9.22
CA PRO A 177 7.41 -10.72 10.57
C PRO A 177 8.66 -9.89 10.89
N ARG A 178 8.48 -8.67 11.41
CA ARG A 178 9.60 -7.81 11.88
C ARG A 178 10.30 -8.37 13.11
N SER A 179 9.59 -9.17 13.90
CA SER A 179 10.08 -9.79 15.13
C SER A 179 9.51 -11.19 15.29
N ALA A 180 10.23 -12.07 15.96
CA ALA A 180 9.72 -13.41 16.30
C ALA A 180 8.38 -13.30 17.06
N ASN A 181 7.37 -14.10 16.68
CA ASN A 181 6.01 -14.05 17.27
C ASN A 181 5.92 -14.65 18.70
N THR A 182 6.99 -14.62 19.48
CA THR A 182 7.12 -15.30 20.78
C THR A 182 6.57 -14.52 21.98
N SER A 183 6.35 -13.21 21.83
CA SER A 183 5.82 -12.36 22.90
C SER A 183 4.73 -11.42 22.42
N VAL A 184 3.89 -10.93 23.32
CA VAL A 184 2.87 -9.92 23.01
C VAL A 184 3.50 -8.65 22.41
N LYS A 185 4.65 -8.23 22.95
CA LYS A 185 5.40 -7.06 22.46
C LYS A 185 5.85 -7.27 21.01
N ASN A 186 6.42 -8.42 20.68
CA ASN A 186 6.90 -8.73 19.34
C ASN A 186 5.73 -8.87 18.35
N ARG A 187 4.65 -9.56 18.74
CA ARG A 187 3.45 -9.66 17.90
C ARG A 187 2.86 -8.28 17.59
N ARG A 188 2.89 -7.34 18.54
CA ARG A 188 2.44 -5.96 18.29
C ARG A 188 3.26 -5.25 17.21
N GLN A 189 4.57 -5.53 17.13
CA GLN A 189 5.44 -4.99 16.08
C GLN A 189 5.13 -5.59 14.69
N ASN A 190 4.64 -6.83 14.65
CA ASN A 190 4.25 -7.50 13.42
C ASN A 190 2.91 -6.98 12.90
N ARG A 191 1.94 -6.66 13.77
CA ARG A 191 0.67 -6.03 13.40
C ARG A 191 0.89 -4.58 12.99
N ARG A 192 1.15 -4.35 11.73
CA ARG A 192 1.49 -3.04 11.17
C ARG A 192 0.88 -2.79 9.81
N VAL A 193 0.77 -1.53 9.47
CA VAL A 193 0.49 -1.03 8.13
C VAL A 193 1.75 -0.36 7.61
N GLU A 194 2.17 -0.70 6.41
CA GLU A 194 3.25 -0.04 5.70
C GLU A 194 2.68 0.62 4.44
N ILE A 195 2.75 1.95 4.36
CA ILE A 195 2.27 2.70 3.20
C ILE A 195 3.48 3.13 2.39
N TYR A 196 3.73 2.44 1.28
CA TYR A 196 4.83 2.75 0.39
C TYR A 196 4.47 3.88 -0.55
N VAL A 197 5.41 4.78 -0.76
CA VAL A 197 5.34 5.85 -1.76
C VAL A 197 6.43 5.59 -2.79
N VAL A 198 6.00 5.26 -4.00
CA VAL A 198 6.88 4.90 -5.12
C VAL A 198 6.82 6.02 -6.15
N PRO A 199 7.98 6.55 -6.63
CA PRO A 199 7.98 7.57 -7.67
C PRO A 199 7.51 7.00 -9.00
N GLU A 200 6.63 7.72 -9.68
CA GLU A 200 6.11 7.39 -11.00
C GLU A 200 6.76 8.23 -12.11
N ASP A 201 6.35 7.99 -13.34
CA ASP A 201 6.95 8.55 -14.55
C ASP A 201 7.10 10.08 -14.53
N ASN A 202 6.16 10.79 -13.91
CA ASN A 202 6.25 12.25 -13.84
C ASN A 202 7.42 12.72 -12.97
N VAL A 203 7.71 12.04 -11.85
CA VAL A 203 8.89 12.33 -11.02
C VAL A 203 10.17 12.08 -11.81
N ILE A 204 10.23 10.97 -12.55
CA ILE A 204 11.38 10.62 -13.39
C ILE A 204 11.56 11.65 -14.52
N LYS A 205 10.47 12.06 -15.17
CA LYS A 205 10.47 13.10 -16.22
C LYS A 205 10.98 14.44 -15.68
N ARG A 206 10.51 14.87 -14.53
CA ARG A 206 10.95 16.11 -13.88
C ARG A 206 12.42 16.06 -13.46
N ALA A 207 12.92 14.90 -13.03
CA ALA A 207 14.34 14.70 -12.77
C ALA A 207 15.20 14.84 -14.06
N ARG A 208 14.68 14.35 -15.20
CA ARG A 208 15.33 14.49 -16.53
C ARG A 208 15.44 15.95 -16.99
N THR A 209 14.42 16.74 -16.71
CA THR A 209 14.35 18.16 -17.11
C THR A 209 14.97 19.11 -16.08
N GLY A 210 15.47 18.60 -14.94
CA GLY A 210 16.05 19.42 -13.87
C GLY A 210 15.00 20.24 -13.09
N THR A 211 13.71 19.91 -13.21
CA THR A 211 12.59 20.63 -12.55
C THR A 211 12.09 19.92 -11.29
N LEU A 212 12.79 18.89 -10.82
CA LEU A 212 12.48 18.18 -9.58
C LEU A 212 13.15 18.91 -8.41
N ASN A 213 12.34 19.60 -7.60
CA ASN A 213 12.74 20.32 -6.39
C ASN A 213 12.64 19.43 -5.15
#